data_9fc1c21ee293681c9ba44c097c0abff8
#
_entry.id   9fc1c21ee293681c9ba44c097c0abff8
#
_cell.length_a   1.000
_cell.length_b   1.000
_cell.length_c   1.000
_cell.angle_alpha   90.00
_cell.angle_beta   90.00
_cell.angle_gamma   90.00
#
_symmetry.space_group_name_H-M   'P 1'
#
loop_
_entity.id
_entity.type
_entity.pdbx_description
1 polymer ?
#
loop_
_entity_poly.entity_id
_entity_poly.type
_entity_poly.pdbx_seq_one_letter_code
_entity_poly.pdbx_strand_id
1 'polypeptide(L)'
;MEASAYAPVDARPLRIAVCTSLPDVISDPVHDGIGIEWFTDVEHLDRFESWLAGAGGDSVLASLDAAIDVGASPVVVARQLVLRGADWLENRWRSGGARLKHMAIARRAAELSPEEFSERWKGRAGSLKSADTGRVVEIPAKARGHAYLQNHPLATPDGGWAYDALNEVYFDELADLRVRIAWFEQNLGDHTEEDLVSESWFIAAREDVLLES
;
A
#
# COMPACT_ATOMS: atom_id res chain seq x y z
N MET A 1 1.04 -4.59 -17.13
CA MET A 1 1.33 -5.49 -15.98
C MET A 1 1.53 -6.95 -16.36
N GLU A 2 0.75 -7.56 -17.26
CA GLU A 2 1.15 -8.88 -17.83
C GLU A 2 2.56 -8.84 -18.43
N ALA A 3 3.00 -7.69 -18.88
CA ALA A 3 4.28 -7.53 -19.53
C ALA A 3 5.48 -7.68 -18.57
N SER A 4 5.37 -7.34 -17.28
CA SER A 4 6.44 -7.62 -16.29
C SER A 4 6.66 -9.13 -16.08
N ALA A 5 5.67 -9.96 -16.43
CA ALA A 5 5.80 -11.42 -16.42
C ALA A 5 6.77 -11.95 -17.49
N TYR A 6 7.11 -11.14 -18.50
CA TYR A 6 8.09 -11.49 -19.53
C TYR A 6 9.53 -11.16 -19.16
N ALA A 7 9.78 -10.54 -18.00
CA ALA A 7 11.13 -10.34 -17.51
C ALA A 7 11.87 -11.68 -17.36
N PRO A 8 13.20 -11.72 -17.51
CA PRO A 8 14.00 -12.88 -17.18
C PRO A 8 13.73 -13.39 -15.77
N VAL A 9 13.84 -14.68 -15.54
CA VAL A 9 13.47 -15.32 -14.24
C VAL A 9 14.18 -14.69 -13.05
N ASP A 10 15.43 -14.27 -13.21
CA ASP A 10 16.27 -13.64 -12.19
C ASP A 10 15.98 -12.14 -11.96
N ALA A 11 15.19 -11.53 -12.83
CA ALA A 11 14.75 -10.14 -12.76
C ALA A 11 13.24 -10.01 -12.51
N ARG A 12 12.47 -11.08 -12.74
CA ARG A 12 10.99 -11.07 -12.65
C ARG A 12 10.53 -10.85 -11.22
N PRO A 13 9.56 -9.93 -10.97
CA PRO A 13 8.92 -9.82 -9.66
C PRO A 13 8.40 -11.16 -9.16
N LEU A 14 8.49 -11.40 -7.85
CA LEU A 14 7.92 -12.60 -7.20
C LEU A 14 6.40 -12.62 -7.30
N ARG A 15 5.81 -11.44 -7.23
CA ARG A 15 4.36 -11.23 -7.30
C ARG A 15 4.08 -9.88 -7.91
N ILE A 16 2.97 -9.81 -8.64
CA ILE A 16 2.40 -8.58 -9.17
C ILE A 16 0.92 -8.56 -8.80
N ALA A 17 0.45 -7.48 -8.22
CA ALA A 17 -0.96 -7.28 -7.94
C ALA A 17 -1.42 -5.88 -8.34
N VAL A 18 -2.71 -5.76 -8.64
CA VAL A 18 -3.40 -4.50 -8.86
C VAL A 18 -4.49 -4.35 -7.84
N CYS A 19 -4.47 -3.25 -7.14
CA CYS A 19 -5.51 -2.84 -6.22
C CYS A 19 -6.36 -1.78 -6.92
N THR A 20 -7.54 -2.15 -7.41
CA THR A 20 -8.50 -1.21 -8.05
C THR A 20 -9.36 -0.57 -6.96
N SER A 21 -9.47 0.75 -6.97
CA SER A 21 -10.30 1.50 -6.03
C SER A 21 -11.78 1.12 -6.14
N LEU A 22 -12.47 1.18 -5.00
CA LEU A 22 -13.91 0.94 -4.87
C LEU A 22 -14.62 2.27 -4.50
N PRO A 23 -14.96 3.10 -5.49
CA PRO A 23 -15.53 4.44 -5.24
C PRO A 23 -16.92 4.38 -4.58
N ASP A 24 -17.64 3.26 -4.69
CA ASP A 24 -18.90 3.02 -3.97
C ASP A 24 -18.71 2.76 -2.46
N VAL A 25 -17.45 2.62 -2.02
CA VAL A 25 -17.09 2.35 -0.63
C VAL A 25 -16.38 3.55 0.00
N ILE A 26 -15.41 4.14 -0.69
CA ILE A 26 -14.80 5.43 -0.36
C ILE A 26 -14.89 6.28 -1.62
N SER A 27 -15.65 7.38 -1.56
CA SER A 27 -15.80 8.33 -2.66
C SER A 27 -14.51 9.10 -2.89
N ASP A 28 -14.29 9.54 -4.13
CA ASP A 28 -13.18 10.40 -4.54
C ASP A 28 -11.80 9.93 -4.06
N PRO A 29 -11.40 8.67 -4.36
CA PRO A 29 -10.11 8.16 -3.96
C PRO A 29 -8.98 8.97 -4.63
N VAL A 30 -7.88 9.22 -3.91
CA VAL A 30 -6.71 9.96 -4.42
C VAL A 30 -6.05 9.28 -5.63
N HIS A 31 -6.27 7.98 -5.79
CA HIS A 31 -5.81 7.18 -6.93
C HIS A 31 -6.91 6.21 -7.36
N ASP A 32 -7.04 5.99 -8.66
CA ASP A 32 -7.96 4.99 -9.24
C ASP A 32 -7.51 3.56 -8.93
N GLY A 33 -6.22 3.37 -8.62
CA GLY A 33 -5.66 2.09 -8.25
C GLY A 33 -4.20 2.18 -7.83
N ILE A 34 -3.68 1.07 -7.32
CA ILE A 34 -2.29 0.93 -6.89
C ILE A 34 -1.74 -0.38 -7.46
N GLY A 35 -0.70 -0.30 -8.27
CA GLY A 35 0.09 -1.47 -8.67
C GLY A 35 1.11 -1.79 -7.58
N ILE A 36 1.28 -3.06 -7.26
CA ILE A 36 2.27 -3.52 -6.28
C ILE A 36 3.08 -4.65 -6.88
N GLU A 37 4.39 -4.52 -6.84
CA GLU A 37 5.35 -5.53 -7.27
C GLU A 37 6.25 -5.91 -6.10
N TRP A 38 6.50 -7.21 -5.92
CA TRP A 38 7.34 -7.71 -4.82
C TRP A 38 8.64 -8.29 -5.34
N PHE A 39 9.71 -7.95 -4.67
CA PHE A 39 11.08 -8.41 -4.92
C PHE A 39 11.69 -9.00 -3.65
N THR A 40 12.69 -9.86 -3.79
CA THR A 40 13.40 -10.44 -2.63
C THR A 40 14.19 -9.39 -1.87
N ASP A 41 14.83 -8.48 -2.60
CA ASP A 41 15.74 -7.45 -2.10
C ASP A 41 15.93 -6.35 -3.15
N VAL A 42 16.73 -5.34 -2.81
CA VAL A 42 17.03 -4.20 -3.70
C VAL A 42 17.79 -4.64 -4.94
N GLU A 43 18.71 -5.61 -4.83
CA GLU A 43 19.47 -6.10 -5.98
C GLU A 43 18.58 -6.81 -7.01
N HIS A 44 17.53 -7.48 -6.54
CA HIS A 44 16.51 -8.06 -7.43
C HIS A 44 15.70 -6.97 -8.15
N LEU A 45 15.30 -5.92 -7.44
CA LEU A 45 14.65 -4.75 -8.04
C LEU A 45 15.56 -4.07 -9.07
N ASP A 46 16.85 -3.84 -8.75
CA ASP A 46 17.82 -3.22 -9.67
C ASP A 46 17.97 -4.02 -10.98
N ARG A 47 17.93 -5.36 -10.91
CA ARG A 47 17.94 -6.21 -12.12
C ARG A 47 16.69 -6.02 -12.97
N PHE A 48 15.52 -5.93 -12.31
CA PHE A 48 14.25 -5.68 -13.00
C PHE A 48 14.24 -4.30 -13.66
N GLU A 49 14.65 -3.25 -12.93
CA GLU A 49 14.73 -1.89 -13.48
C GLU A 49 15.71 -1.79 -14.64
N SER A 50 16.86 -2.47 -14.55
CA SER A 50 17.84 -2.54 -15.63
C SER A 50 17.28 -3.23 -16.87
N TRP A 51 16.51 -4.30 -16.70
CA TRP A 51 15.81 -4.96 -17.80
C TRP A 51 14.70 -4.06 -18.38
N LEU A 52 13.93 -3.39 -17.52
CA LEU A 52 12.86 -2.48 -17.92
C LEU A 52 13.37 -1.29 -18.73
N ALA A 53 14.53 -0.74 -18.36
CA ALA A 53 15.21 0.36 -19.07
C ALA A 53 15.86 -0.08 -20.38
N GLY A 54 15.98 -1.37 -20.67
CA GLY A 54 16.53 -1.93 -21.89
C GLY A 54 15.46 -2.29 -22.93
N ALA A 55 15.89 -2.76 -24.08
CA ALA A 55 14.99 -3.16 -25.19
C ALA A 55 13.95 -4.24 -24.77
N GLY A 56 14.23 -5.02 -23.73
CA GLY A 56 13.27 -6.00 -23.17
C GLY A 56 12.05 -5.36 -22.51
N GLY A 57 12.19 -4.15 -21.97
CA GLY A 57 11.13 -3.42 -21.29
C GLY A 57 10.27 -2.52 -22.18
N ASP A 58 10.66 -2.27 -23.42
CA ASP A 58 9.95 -1.34 -24.32
C ASP A 58 8.46 -1.61 -24.45
N SER A 59 8.07 -2.89 -24.56
CA SER A 59 6.65 -3.29 -24.66
C SER A 59 5.89 -3.06 -23.34
N VAL A 60 6.57 -3.18 -22.20
CA VAL A 60 5.99 -2.92 -20.87
C VAL A 60 5.72 -1.45 -20.73
N LEU A 61 6.73 -0.61 -21.00
CA LEU A 61 6.62 0.85 -20.93
C LEU A 61 5.54 1.38 -21.85
N ALA A 62 5.49 0.91 -23.11
CA ALA A 62 4.43 1.28 -24.04
C ALA A 62 3.03 0.88 -23.55
N SER A 63 2.90 -0.27 -22.89
CA SER A 63 1.62 -0.72 -22.31
C SER A 63 1.23 0.08 -21.09
N LEU A 64 2.20 0.50 -20.27
CA LEU A 64 1.97 1.38 -19.13
C LEU A 64 1.51 2.77 -19.57
N ASP A 65 2.21 3.38 -20.52
CA ASP A 65 1.85 4.70 -21.08
C ASP A 65 0.43 4.73 -21.69
N ALA A 66 -0.02 3.59 -22.22
CA ALA A 66 -1.37 3.47 -22.76
C ALA A 66 -2.46 3.26 -21.70
N ALA A 67 -2.10 2.79 -20.50
CA ALA A 67 -3.02 2.35 -19.47
C ALA A 67 -3.13 3.31 -18.29
N ILE A 68 -2.08 4.07 -18.00
CA ILE A 68 -1.99 4.97 -16.85
C ILE A 68 -1.35 6.31 -17.24
N ASP A 69 -1.69 7.37 -16.52
CA ASP A 69 -0.93 8.62 -16.58
C ASP A 69 0.35 8.47 -15.73
N VAL A 70 1.46 8.14 -16.40
CA VAL A 70 2.75 7.93 -15.74
C VAL A 70 3.21 9.18 -14.98
N GLY A 71 2.91 10.39 -15.52
CA GLY A 71 3.25 11.65 -14.87
C GLY A 71 2.50 11.90 -13.56
N ALA A 72 1.28 11.37 -13.44
CA ALA A 72 0.43 11.45 -12.25
C ALA A 72 0.54 10.21 -11.35
N SER A 73 1.36 9.22 -11.72
CA SER A 73 1.50 7.93 -11.00
C SER A 73 2.83 7.88 -10.24
N PRO A 74 2.88 8.30 -8.97
CA PRO A 74 4.12 8.24 -8.20
C PRO A 74 4.52 6.80 -7.91
N VAL A 75 5.82 6.53 -7.94
CA VAL A 75 6.41 5.25 -7.54
C VAL A 75 7.02 5.40 -6.16
N VAL A 76 6.87 4.37 -5.32
CA VAL A 76 7.49 4.30 -3.99
C VAL A 76 8.13 2.93 -3.82
N VAL A 77 9.42 2.88 -3.57
CA VAL A 77 10.12 1.65 -3.19
C VAL A 77 10.14 1.54 -1.67
N ALA A 78 9.61 0.45 -1.14
CA ALA A 78 9.41 0.31 0.29
C ALA A 78 9.78 -1.09 0.80
N ARG A 79 10.14 -1.16 2.07
CA ARG A 79 10.22 -2.42 2.82
C ARG A 79 8.85 -2.75 3.41
N GLN A 80 8.31 -3.90 3.06
CA GLN A 80 7.06 -4.39 3.62
C GLN A 80 7.28 -5.11 4.95
N LEU A 81 6.48 -4.76 5.95
CA LEU A 81 6.41 -5.42 7.24
C LEU A 81 5.01 -6.00 7.45
N VAL A 82 4.93 -7.30 7.65
CA VAL A 82 3.67 -7.96 8.05
C VAL A 82 3.57 -7.92 9.57
N LEU A 83 2.71 -7.05 10.09
CA LEU A 83 2.54 -6.86 11.54
C LEU A 83 1.52 -7.82 12.15
N ARG A 84 0.62 -8.35 11.32
CA ARG A 84 -0.40 -9.32 11.74
C ARG A 84 -0.90 -10.12 10.55
N GLY A 85 -1.24 -11.40 10.78
CA GLY A 85 -1.92 -12.26 9.81
C GLY A 85 -1.02 -12.83 8.72
N ALA A 86 0.27 -13.06 8.98
CA ALA A 86 1.20 -13.64 8.01
C ALA A 86 0.70 -14.98 7.45
N ASP A 87 0.29 -15.92 8.32
CA ASP A 87 -0.22 -17.24 7.91
C ASP A 87 -1.51 -17.13 7.07
N TRP A 88 -2.38 -16.16 7.43
CA TRP A 88 -3.59 -15.89 6.66
C TRP A 88 -3.26 -15.39 5.27
N LEU A 89 -2.33 -14.45 5.14
CA LEU A 89 -1.84 -13.92 3.85
C LEU A 89 -1.25 -15.04 2.99
N GLU A 90 -0.35 -15.84 3.54
CA GLU A 90 0.28 -16.94 2.82
C GLU A 90 -0.74 -17.96 2.32
N ASN A 91 -1.71 -18.34 3.16
CA ASN A 91 -2.80 -19.22 2.75
C ASN A 91 -3.67 -18.59 1.67
N ARG A 92 -3.96 -17.29 1.81
CA ARG A 92 -4.80 -16.55 0.87
C ARG A 92 -4.13 -16.40 -0.49
N TRP A 93 -2.85 -16.15 -0.52
CA TRP A 93 -2.09 -16.07 -1.77
C TRP A 93 -2.07 -17.42 -2.51
N ARG A 94 -1.89 -18.52 -1.79
CA ARG A 94 -1.95 -19.87 -2.38
C ARG A 94 -3.34 -20.27 -2.88
N SER A 95 -4.40 -19.85 -2.22
CA SER A 95 -5.78 -20.24 -2.58
C SER A 95 -6.39 -19.34 -3.67
N GLY A 96 -5.79 -18.21 -3.97
CA GLY A 96 -6.33 -17.24 -4.93
C GLY A 96 -7.60 -16.54 -4.44
N GLY A 97 -8.37 -15.97 -5.38
CA GLY A 97 -9.62 -15.27 -5.15
C GLY A 97 -9.46 -13.76 -4.91
N ALA A 98 -10.59 -13.05 -4.93
CA ALA A 98 -10.61 -11.62 -4.68
C ALA A 98 -10.23 -11.30 -3.25
N ARG A 99 -9.52 -10.21 -3.07
CA ARG A 99 -9.11 -9.67 -1.77
C ARG A 99 -9.58 -8.24 -1.66
N LEU A 100 -10.14 -7.90 -0.52
CA LEU A 100 -10.55 -6.54 -0.23
C LEU A 100 -9.53 -5.90 0.70
N LYS A 101 -9.21 -4.64 0.45
CA LYS A 101 -8.25 -3.88 1.25
C LYS A 101 -8.82 -2.53 1.69
N HIS A 102 -8.50 -2.14 2.92
CA HIS A 102 -8.44 -0.76 3.32
C HIS A 102 -6.97 -0.35 3.31
N MET A 103 -6.64 0.62 2.48
CA MET A 103 -5.29 1.15 2.33
C MET A 103 -5.24 2.57 2.87
N ALA A 104 -4.19 2.90 3.60
CA ALA A 104 -3.91 4.24 4.08
C ALA A 104 -2.56 4.70 3.52
N ILE A 105 -2.57 5.87 2.87
CA ILE A 105 -1.37 6.53 2.35
C ILE A 105 -1.14 7.76 3.20
N ALA A 106 0.10 8.06 3.56
CA ALA A 106 0.40 9.20 4.41
C ALA A 106 1.67 9.94 4.00
N ARG A 107 1.68 11.25 4.25
CA ARG A 107 2.88 12.08 4.33
C ARG A 107 3.16 12.42 5.77
N ARG A 108 4.42 12.35 6.18
CA ARG A 108 4.85 12.69 7.54
C ARG A 108 4.68 14.17 7.82
N ALA A 109 4.57 14.51 9.09
CA ALA A 109 4.70 15.88 9.55
C ALA A 109 6.10 16.42 9.20
N ALA A 110 6.17 17.70 8.80
CA ALA A 110 7.39 18.31 8.25
C ALA A 110 8.57 18.31 9.24
N GLU A 111 8.28 18.30 10.54
CA GLU A 111 9.27 18.31 11.61
C GLU A 111 9.92 16.96 11.86
N LEU A 112 9.37 15.87 11.31
CA LEU A 112 9.89 14.52 11.51
C LEU A 112 10.89 14.15 10.41
N SER A 113 11.97 13.50 10.79
CA SER A 113 12.78 12.76 9.82
C SER A 113 12.04 11.50 9.33
N PRO A 114 12.40 10.95 8.15
CA PRO A 114 11.81 9.68 7.68
C PRO A 114 11.94 8.54 8.69
N GLU A 115 13.06 8.45 9.39
CA GLU A 115 13.34 7.43 10.40
C GLU A 115 12.46 7.60 11.63
N GLU A 116 12.34 8.83 12.17
CA GLU A 116 11.47 9.15 13.31
C GLU A 116 10.01 8.87 12.98
N PHE A 117 9.57 9.26 11.78
CA PHE A 117 8.22 8.97 11.32
C PHE A 117 7.99 7.46 11.24
N SER A 118 8.89 6.72 10.60
CA SER A 118 8.78 5.27 10.43
C SER A 118 8.63 4.55 11.78
N GLU A 119 9.45 4.90 12.79
CA GLU A 119 9.38 4.30 14.13
C GLU A 119 8.07 4.66 14.85
N ARG A 120 7.63 5.92 14.79
CA ARG A 120 6.35 6.34 15.40
C ARG A 120 5.16 5.69 14.71
N TRP A 121 5.19 5.62 13.36
CA TRP A 121 4.13 5.00 12.55
C TRP A 121 3.96 3.52 12.86
N LYS A 122 5.06 2.80 13.00
CA LYS A 122 5.09 1.41 13.41
C LYS A 122 4.49 1.20 14.81
N GLY A 123 4.80 2.09 15.74
CA GLY A 123 4.26 2.08 17.10
C GLY A 123 2.75 2.35 17.19
N ARG A 124 2.13 2.90 16.15
CA ARG A 124 0.68 3.15 16.06
C ARG A 124 -0.13 1.97 15.53
N ALA A 125 0.52 0.86 15.22
CA ALA A 125 -0.17 -0.33 14.71
C ALA A 125 -1.33 -0.78 15.61
N GLY A 126 -2.55 -0.79 15.08
CA GLY A 126 -3.76 -1.22 15.82
C GLY A 126 -4.46 -0.16 16.65
N SER A 127 -4.00 1.09 16.62
CA SER A 127 -4.62 2.23 17.33
C SER A 127 -4.61 3.49 16.47
N LEU A 128 -5.41 4.48 16.86
CA LEU A 128 -5.34 5.84 16.33
C LEU A 128 -5.58 6.85 17.46
N LYS A 129 -5.22 8.11 17.20
CA LYS A 129 -5.57 9.23 18.09
C LYS A 129 -6.93 9.77 17.67
N SER A 130 -7.92 9.64 18.55
CA SER A 130 -9.29 10.10 18.29
C SER A 130 -9.33 11.61 18.12
N ALA A 131 -9.96 12.09 17.05
CA ALA A 131 -10.16 13.52 16.80
C ALA A 131 -10.93 14.21 17.93
N ASP A 132 -12.01 13.58 18.42
CA ASP A 132 -12.89 14.17 19.42
C ASP A 132 -12.23 14.30 20.80
N THR A 133 -11.42 13.31 21.18
CA THR A 133 -10.90 13.22 22.56
C THR A 133 -9.41 13.47 22.67
N GLY A 134 -8.67 13.47 21.56
CA GLY A 134 -7.20 13.50 21.53
C GLY A 134 -6.54 12.28 22.18
N ARG A 135 -7.31 11.26 22.55
CA ARG A 135 -6.80 10.04 23.20
C ARG A 135 -6.54 8.95 22.18
N VAL A 136 -5.55 8.13 22.49
CA VAL A 136 -5.30 6.90 21.71
C VAL A 136 -6.43 5.92 21.96
N VAL A 137 -7.09 5.47 20.88
CA VAL A 137 -8.15 4.47 20.90
C VAL A 137 -7.71 3.24 20.10
N GLU A 138 -8.00 2.07 20.63
CA GLU A 138 -7.72 0.82 19.93
C GLU A 138 -8.76 0.54 18.85
N ILE A 139 -8.30 0.07 17.71
CA ILE A 139 -9.18 -0.41 16.64
C ILE A 139 -9.87 -1.70 17.13
N PRO A 140 -11.22 -1.75 17.18
CA PRO A 140 -11.93 -2.91 17.70
C PRO A 140 -11.72 -4.15 16.77
N ALA A 141 -11.80 -5.34 17.35
CA ALA A 141 -11.51 -6.59 16.65
C ALA A 141 -12.25 -6.72 15.30
N LYS A 142 -13.53 -6.34 15.26
CA LYS A 142 -14.37 -6.37 14.05
C LYS A 142 -13.89 -5.43 12.93
N ALA A 143 -13.08 -4.41 13.25
CA ALA A 143 -12.54 -3.44 12.29
C ALA A 143 -11.05 -3.69 11.97
N ARG A 144 -10.41 -4.70 12.58
CA ARG A 144 -8.97 -4.97 12.40
C ARG A 144 -8.65 -5.70 11.10
N GLY A 145 -9.61 -6.39 10.47
CA GLY A 145 -9.36 -7.27 9.33
C GLY A 145 -8.55 -8.52 9.69
N HIS A 146 -8.16 -9.28 8.68
CA HIS A 146 -7.43 -10.54 8.83
C HIS A 146 -5.91 -10.35 8.89
N ALA A 147 -5.38 -9.46 8.06
CA ALA A 147 -3.96 -9.14 8.01
C ALA A 147 -3.74 -7.64 7.99
N TYR A 148 -2.57 -7.21 8.49
CA TYR A 148 -2.14 -5.82 8.51
C TYR A 148 -0.67 -5.71 8.16
N LEU A 149 -0.39 -4.93 7.12
CA LEU A 149 0.94 -4.67 6.60
C LEU A 149 1.24 -3.17 6.63
N GLN A 150 2.51 -2.85 6.82
CA GLN A 150 3.05 -1.51 6.62
C GLN A 150 4.17 -1.56 5.58
N ASN A 151 4.13 -0.65 4.63
CA ASN A 151 5.19 -0.44 3.66
C ASN A 151 5.93 0.85 4.04
N HIS A 152 7.19 0.70 4.44
CA HIS A 152 8.08 1.77 4.85
C HIS A 152 9.02 2.12 3.71
N PRO A 153 8.93 3.33 3.13
CA PRO A 153 9.80 3.76 2.04
C PRO A 153 11.27 3.63 2.39
N LEU A 154 12.07 3.18 1.43
CA LEU A 154 13.53 3.14 1.58
C LEU A 154 14.11 4.55 1.46
N ALA A 155 15.26 4.79 2.06
CA ALA A 155 15.98 6.05 1.89
C ALA A 155 16.36 6.26 0.43
N THR A 156 16.20 7.50 -0.07
CA THR A 156 16.60 7.91 -1.41
C THR A 156 17.68 8.99 -1.35
N PRO A 157 18.62 9.02 -2.32
CA PRO A 157 19.61 10.08 -2.40
C PRO A 157 19.00 11.47 -2.65
N ASP A 158 17.85 11.53 -3.32
CA ASP A 158 17.23 12.74 -3.87
C ASP A 158 16.18 13.40 -2.96
N GLY A 159 16.05 12.95 -1.71
CA GLY A 159 15.30 13.69 -0.68
C GLY A 159 13.87 13.25 -0.42
N GLY A 160 13.37 12.19 -0.98
CA GLY A 160 12.12 11.60 -0.53
C GLY A 160 11.18 11.10 -1.62
N TRP A 161 10.25 10.25 -1.19
CA TRP A 161 9.16 9.71 -2.00
C TRP A 161 7.95 10.64 -1.96
N ALA A 162 7.01 10.42 -2.87
CA ALA A 162 5.71 11.12 -2.86
C ALA A 162 4.92 10.87 -1.56
N TYR A 163 5.14 9.72 -0.93
CA TYR A 163 4.50 9.28 0.31
C TYR A 163 5.52 8.69 1.27
N ASP A 164 5.27 8.85 2.58
CA ASP A 164 6.14 8.36 3.66
C ASP A 164 5.64 7.04 4.28
N ALA A 165 4.40 6.66 4.03
CA ALA A 165 3.86 5.35 4.42
C ALA A 165 2.72 4.91 3.52
N LEU A 166 2.57 3.58 3.40
CA LEU A 166 1.40 2.93 2.87
C LEU A 166 1.06 1.71 3.73
N ASN A 167 -0.15 1.69 4.28
CA ASN A 167 -0.65 0.57 5.06
C ASN A 167 -1.70 -0.21 4.29
N GLU A 168 -1.77 -1.51 4.55
CA GLU A 168 -2.73 -2.42 3.94
C GLU A 168 -3.41 -3.26 5.01
N VAL A 169 -4.73 -3.27 5.03
CA VAL A 169 -5.54 -4.14 5.89
C VAL A 169 -6.46 -4.96 5.03
N TYR A 170 -6.42 -6.28 5.18
CA TYR A 170 -7.11 -7.23 4.35
C TYR A 170 -8.42 -7.72 4.95
N PHE A 171 -9.41 -7.92 4.08
CA PHE A 171 -10.75 -8.43 4.41
C PHE A 171 -11.19 -9.47 3.39
N ASP A 172 -11.98 -10.46 3.83
CA ASP A 172 -12.66 -11.39 2.96
C ASP A 172 -14.00 -10.85 2.46
N GLU A 173 -14.71 -10.12 3.34
CA GLU A 173 -16.06 -9.66 3.09
C GLU A 173 -16.15 -8.13 3.00
N LEU A 174 -16.94 -7.64 2.03
CA LEU A 174 -17.19 -6.21 1.85
C LEU A 174 -17.88 -5.58 3.08
N ALA A 175 -18.70 -6.36 3.77
CA ALA A 175 -19.38 -5.90 4.99
C ALA A 175 -18.37 -5.54 6.09
N ASP A 176 -17.33 -6.36 6.28
CA ASP A 176 -16.29 -6.13 7.29
C ASP A 176 -15.39 -4.95 6.92
N LEU A 177 -15.08 -4.79 5.64
CA LEU A 177 -14.37 -3.61 5.13
C LEU A 177 -15.17 -2.33 5.43
N ARG A 178 -16.47 -2.32 5.18
CA ARG A 178 -17.36 -1.17 5.50
C ARG A 178 -17.43 -0.89 6.99
N VAL A 179 -17.44 -1.91 7.85
CA VAL A 179 -17.38 -1.72 9.31
C VAL A 179 -16.10 -0.99 9.73
N ARG A 180 -14.95 -1.32 9.11
CA ARG A 180 -13.70 -0.62 9.38
C ARG A 180 -13.76 0.82 8.93
N ILE A 181 -14.22 1.09 7.72
CA ILE A 181 -14.30 2.45 7.16
C ILE A 181 -15.19 3.33 8.03
N ALA A 182 -16.41 2.87 8.34
CA ALA A 182 -17.31 3.60 9.22
C ALA A 182 -16.71 3.88 10.61
N TRP A 183 -15.91 2.94 11.16
CA TRP A 183 -15.23 3.17 12.42
C TRP A 183 -14.16 4.27 12.30
N PHE A 184 -13.40 4.30 11.19
CA PHE A 184 -12.40 5.34 10.94
C PHE A 184 -13.05 6.70 10.75
N GLU A 185 -14.12 6.81 9.96
CA GLU A 185 -14.90 8.04 9.77
C GLU A 185 -15.40 8.62 11.09
N GLN A 186 -15.86 7.75 12.00
CA GLN A 186 -16.35 8.16 13.31
C GLN A 186 -15.27 8.61 14.30
N ASN A 187 -14.03 8.10 14.16
CA ASN A 187 -12.98 8.33 15.16
C ASN A 187 -11.85 9.24 14.68
N LEU A 188 -11.56 9.25 13.39
CA LEU A 188 -10.50 10.10 12.83
C LEU A 188 -11.03 11.51 12.50
N GLY A 189 -12.30 11.62 12.07
CA GLY A 189 -12.88 12.89 11.63
C GLY A 189 -12.06 13.53 10.49
N ASP A 190 -12.13 14.86 10.40
CA ASP A 190 -11.34 15.65 9.43
C ASP A 190 -9.94 15.99 9.95
N HIS A 191 -9.57 15.50 11.14
CA HIS A 191 -8.28 15.80 11.77
C HIS A 191 -7.26 14.71 11.48
N THR A 192 -6.18 15.09 10.82
CA THR A 192 -4.94 14.31 10.78
C THR A 192 -4.28 14.33 12.17
N GLU A 193 -3.51 13.30 12.52
CA GLU A 193 -2.60 13.35 13.67
C GLU A 193 -1.45 14.32 13.34
N GLU A 194 -1.67 15.63 13.48
CA GLU A 194 -0.77 16.71 13.05
C GLU A 194 0.68 16.57 13.57
N ASP A 195 0.85 15.87 14.70
CA ASP A 195 2.16 15.56 15.28
C ASP A 195 2.86 14.36 14.59
N LEU A 196 2.18 13.65 13.70
CA LEU A 196 2.70 12.50 12.99
C LEU A 196 2.58 12.63 11.47
N VAL A 197 1.41 13.03 10.96
CA VAL A 197 1.13 13.14 9.52
C VAL A 197 0.66 14.54 9.15
N SER A 198 1.17 15.06 8.03
CA SER A 198 0.66 16.31 7.44
C SER A 198 -0.56 16.06 6.57
N GLU A 199 -0.60 14.91 5.89
CA GLU A 199 -1.68 14.52 4.98
C GLU A 199 -1.86 13.00 5.02
N SER A 200 -3.11 12.56 4.93
CA SER A 200 -3.41 11.13 4.79
C SER A 200 -4.63 10.92 3.91
N TRP A 201 -4.63 9.80 3.18
CA TRP A 201 -5.71 9.38 2.30
C TRP A 201 -6.04 7.91 2.54
N PHE A 202 -7.32 7.59 2.40
CA PHE A 202 -7.80 6.22 2.50
C PHE A 202 -8.33 5.75 1.15
N ILE A 203 -8.07 4.49 0.84
CA ILE A 203 -8.55 3.81 -0.35
C ILE A 203 -9.18 2.49 0.07
N ALA A 204 -10.42 2.25 -0.30
CA ALA A 204 -10.99 0.91 -0.34
C ALA A 204 -10.65 0.30 -1.70
N ALA A 205 -10.09 -0.87 -1.73
CA ALA A 205 -9.68 -1.49 -2.99
C ALA A 205 -9.99 -2.98 -3.05
N ARG A 206 -10.12 -3.47 -4.29
CA ARG A 206 -10.07 -4.89 -4.61
C ARG A 206 -8.70 -5.21 -5.21
N GLU A 207 -8.01 -6.19 -4.63
CA GLU A 207 -6.77 -6.70 -5.15
C GLU A 207 -7.02 -7.87 -6.10
N ASP A 208 -6.42 -7.80 -7.27
CA ASP A 208 -6.30 -8.90 -8.21
C ASP A 208 -4.80 -9.24 -8.39
N VAL A 209 -4.40 -10.48 -8.09
CA VAL A 209 -3.02 -10.95 -8.29
C VAL A 209 -2.86 -11.40 -9.74
N LEU A 210 -1.90 -10.80 -10.44
CA LEU A 210 -1.63 -11.04 -11.86
C LEU A 210 -0.49 -12.02 -12.08
N LEU A 211 0.48 -12.06 -11.17
CA LEU A 211 1.62 -12.96 -11.16
C LEU A 211 1.89 -13.42 -9.73
N GLU A 212 2.13 -14.72 -9.58
CA GLU A 212 2.69 -15.35 -8.39
C GLU A 212 3.64 -16.44 -8.84
N SER A 213 4.93 -16.37 -8.45
CA SER A 213 6.02 -17.28 -8.84
C SER A 213 6.53 -18.10 -7.66
#